data_016f30878be33653de3e9d765bcc1794
#
_entry.id   016f30878be33653de3e9d765bcc1794
#
_cell.length_a   1.000
_cell.length_b   1.000
_cell.length_c   1.000
_cell.angle_alpha   90.00
_cell.angle_beta   90.00
_cell.angle_gamma   90.00
#
_symmetry.space_group_name_H-M   'P 1'
#
loop_
_entity.id
_entity.type
_entity.pdbx_description
1 polymer ?
#
loop_
_entity_poly.entity_id
_entity_poly.type
_entity_poly.pdbx_seq_one_letter_code
_entity_poly.pdbx_strand_id
1 'polypeptide(L)'
;MNAYFIGEILKEYRTRFEISQEELSFGLCAVSTLSRIESGTQIPGRKLAEALFSKMGMKTPSSATPMSRLDFKRENLEHKIIDSIANGNFDVFATLEEYKSCGKTLDPLEKQFYIFYKAIAQDALNHDAKKALKEYLEAINLSIKNFNLDDVQKIRFLTRTELMILNNISRALYFSGKKDKAISLMEFLRNYYESSQMPEEEMAKNYPVILFNLENWYGQAEQYEKVLKLSEKALIFVFITES
;
A
#
# COMPACT_ATOMS: atom_id res chain seq x y z
N MET A 1 -19.03 -4.60 21.57
CA MET A 1 -17.57 -4.44 21.77
C MET A 1 -17.29 -2.94 21.73
N ASN A 2 -16.59 -2.41 22.72
CA ASN A 2 -16.52 -0.97 22.96
C ASN A 2 -15.57 -0.26 21.99
N ALA A 3 -15.95 0.92 21.51
CA ALA A 3 -15.08 1.87 20.77
C ALA A 3 -13.76 2.14 21.50
N TYR A 4 -13.76 2.04 22.81
CA TYR A 4 -12.60 2.13 23.68
C TYR A 4 -11.47 1.17 23.26
N PHE A 5 -11.80 -0.04 22.89
CA PHE A 5 -10.81 -1.10 22.68
C PHE A 5 -9.88 -0.85 21.50
N ILE A 6 -10.39 -0.37 20.34
CA ILE A 6 -9.55 -0.12 19.17
C ILE A 6 -8.63 1.08 19.36
N GLY A 7 -9.15 2.14 20.01
CA GLY A 7 -8.37 3.35 20.30
C GLY A 7 -7.22 3.09 21.26
N GLU A 8 -7.46 2.27 22.31
CA GLU A 8 -6.44 1.86 23.26
C GLU A 8 -5.33 1.05 22.60
N ILE A 9 -5.70 0.08 21.74
CA ILE A 9 -4.73 -0.71 20.97
C ILE A 9 -3.89 0.18 20.07
N LEU A 10 -4.52 1.09 19.30
CA LEU A 10 -3.81 2.02 18.44
C LEU A 10 -2.81 2.87 19.23
N LYS A 11 -3.24 3.42 20.37
CA LYS A 11 -2.40 4.23 21.25
C LYS A 11 -1.24 3.44 21.83
N GLU A 12 -1.50 2.22 22.32
CA GLU A 12 -0.48 1.34 22.89
C GLU A 12 0.62 1.05 21.86
N TYR A 13 0.25 0.57 20.67
CA TYR A 13 1.22 0.24 19.62
C TYR A 13 1.94 1.48 19.10
N ARG A 14 1.22 2.59 18.86
CA ARG A 14 1.85 3.84 18.45
C ARG A 14 2.92 4.28 19.44
N THR A 15 2.61 4.24 20.73
CA THR A 15 3.54 4.64 21.80
C THR A 15 4.71 3.66 21.89
N ARG A 16 4.46 2.36 21.77
CA ARG A 16 5.49 1.32 21.78
C ARG A 16 6.48 1.45 20.61
N PHE A 17 6.00 1.88 19.45
CA PHE A 17 6.84 2.12 18.27
C PHE A 17 7.38 3.55 18.19
N GLU A 18 7.20 4.36 19.23
CA GLU A 18 7.67 5.74 19.31
C GLU A 18 7.22 6.60 18.11
N ILE A 19 5.98 6.39 17.66
CA ILE A 19 5.34 7.15 16.58
C ILE A 19 4.51 8.27 17.19
N SER A 20 4.68 9.53 16.74
CA SER A 20 3.83 10.64 17.14
C SER A 20 2.42 10.54 16.55
N GLN A 21 1.44 11.25 17.13
CA GLN A 21 0.10 11.32 16.55
C GLN A 21 0.13 11.99 15.16
N GLU A 22 1.00 12.98 14.96
CA GLU A 22 1.20 13.64 13.67
C GLU A 22 1.70 12.65 12.61
N GLU A 23 2.72 11.86 12.93
CA GLU A 23 3.29 10.87 12.00
C GLU A 23 2.26 9.79 11.64
N LEU A 24 1.53 9.25 12.62
CA LEU A 24 0.55 8.19 12.37
C LEU A 24 -0.64 8.73 11.56
N SER A 25 -1.14 9.92 11.88
CA SER A 25 -2.30 10.52 11.21
C SER A 25 -1.98 11.11 9.84
N PHE A 26 -0.70 11.37 9.55
CA PHE A 26 -0.27 12.04 8.31
C PHE A 26 -0.86 11.34 7.07
N GLY A 27 -1.57 12.11 6.25
CA GLY A 27 -2.21 11.63 5.03
C GLY A 27 -3.50 10.82 5.22
N LEU A 28 -3.83 10.42 6.45
CA LEU A 28 -4.99 9.56 6.73
C LEU A 28 -6.15 10.33 7.37
N CYS A 29 -5.86 11.16 8.38
CA CYS A 29 -6.87 11.96 9.07
C CYS A 29 -6.22 13.15 9.79
N ALA A 30 -7.05 14.05 10.35
CA ALA A 30 -6.54 15.10 11.23
C ALA A 30 -6.00 14.51 12.54
N VAL A 31 -4.96 15.12 13.13
CA VAL A 31 -4.41 14.72 14.43
C VAL A 31 -5.49 14.67 15.52
N SER A 32 -6.40 15.67 15.51
CA SER A 32 -7.55 15.71 16.43
C SER A 32 -8.51 14.53 16.24
N THR A 33 -8.62 13.99 15.04
CA THR A 33 -9.42 12.78 14.77
C THR A 33 -8.74 11.55 15.38
N LEU A 34 -7.44 11.38 15.18
CA LEU A 34 -6.67 10.29 15.79
C LEU A 34 -6.74 10.37 17.32
N SER A 35 -6.56 11.56 17.90
CA SER A 35 -6.69 11.78 19.35
C SER A 35 -8.06 11.34 19.89
N ARG A 36 -9.16 11.64 19.16
CA ARG A 36 -10.50 11.18 19.54
C ARG A 36 -10.69 9.66 19.41
N ILE A 37 -10.04 9.05 18.40
CA ILE A 37 -10.05 7.60 18.26
C ILE A 37 -9.30 6.95 19.42
N GLU A 38 -8.10 7.44 19.74
CA GLU A 38 -7.28 6.92 20.86
C GLU A 38 -7.92 7.11 22.23
N SER A 39 -8.74 8.15 22.41
CA SER A 39 -9.52 8.37 23.63
C SER A 39 -10.86 7.62 23.67
N GLY A 40 -11.21 6.88 22.60
CA GLY A 40 -12.46 6.14 22.50
C GLY A 40 -13.70 7.00 22.26
N THR A 41 -13.54 8.32 22.01
CA THR A 41 -14.65 9.24 21.75
C THR A 41 -15.13 9.22 20.29
N GLN A 42 -14.36 8.57 19.41
CA GLN A 42 -14.71 8.38 18.00
C GLN A 42 -14.30 6.97 17.55
N ILE A 43 -15.19 6.30 16.82
CA ILE A 43 -14.90 5.03 16.17
C ILE A 43 -14.39 5.34 14.76
N PRO A 44 -13.21 4.83 14.34
CA PRO A 44 -12.76 4.99 12.97
C PRO A 44 -13.60 4.13 12.02
N GLY A 45 -13.82 4.60 10.79
CA GLY A 45 -14.32 3.74 9.73
C GLY A 45 -13.30 2.63 9.39
N ARG A 46 -13.77 1.53 8.78
CA ARG A 46 -12.95 0.34 8.48
C ARG A 46 -11.65 0.69 7.74
N LYS A 47 -11.74 1.43 6.63
CA LYS A 47 -10.56 1.82 5.83
C LYS A 47 -9.55 2.66 6.60
N LEU A 48 -10.02 3.57 7.43
CA LEU A 48 -9.12 4.39 8.26
C LEU A 48 -8.41 3.53 9.31
N ALA A 49 -9.14 2.61 9.96
CA ALA A 49 -8.54 1.69 10.91
C ALA A 49 -7.46 0.82 10.25
N GLU A 50 -7.79 0.20 9.10
CA GLU A 50 -6.84 -0.60 8.31
C GLU A 50 -5.58 0.20 7.95
N ALA A 51 -5.73 1.43 7.49
CA ALA A 51 -4.61 2.29 7.12
C ALA A 51 -3.74 2.66 8.33
N LEU A 52 -4.34 2.98 9.49
CA LEU A 52 -3.61 3.31 10.72
C LEU A 52 -2.78 2.11 11.22
N PHE A 53 -3.39 0.92 11.29
CA PHE A 53 -2.66 -0.29 11.69
C PHE A 53 -1.57 -0.66 10.67
N SER A 54 -1.87 -0.55 9.38
CA SER A 54 -0.93 -0.83 8.29
C SER A 54 0.32 0.06 8.35
N LYS A 55 0.18 1.35 8.70
CA LYS A 55 1.34 2.24 8.91
C LYS A 55 2.27 1.79 10.03
N MET A 56 1.73 1.10 11.02
CA MET A 56 2.52 0.51 12.11
C MET A 56 3.04 -0.89 11.78
N GLY A 57 2.88 -1.35 10.54
CA GLY A 57 3.25 -2.71 10.13
C GLY A 57 2.36 -3.80 10.71
N MET A 58 1.12 -3.48 11.10
CA MET A 58 0.24 -4.40 11.82
C MET A 58 -1.00 -4.76 11.01
N LYS A 59 -1.53 -5.97 11.26
CA LYS A 59 -2.87 -6.34 10.82
C LYS A 59 -3.92 -5.69 11.73
N THR A 60 -4.99 -5.20 11.12
CA THR A 60 -6.15 -4.72 11.88
C THR A 60 -6.80 -5.89 12.61
N PRO A 61 -7.03 -5.80 13.92
CA PRO A 61 -7.75 -6.84 14.61
C PRO A 61 -9.16 -7.04 14.00
N SER A 62 -9.54 -8.27 13.70
CA SER A 62 -10.83 -8.61 13.06
C SER A 62 -12.06 -8.15 13.84
N SER A 63 -11.88 -7.88 15.14
CA SER A 63 -12.92 -7.37 16.06
C SER A 63 -12.91 -5.84 16.21
N ALA A 64 -12.06 -5.15 15.47
CA ALA A 64 -11.70 -3.76 15.76
C ALA A 64 -12.73 -2.72 15.30
N THR A 65 -13.56 -3.02 14.30
CA THR A 65 -14.55 -2.06 13.79
C THR A 65 -15.91 -2.73 13.61
N PRO A 66 -17.00 -2.09 14.07
CA PRO A 66 -18.34 -2.51 13.70
C PRO A 66 -18.50 -2.41 12.18
N MET A 67 -18.80 -3.51 11.53
CA MET A 67 -19.00 -3.58 10.09
C MET A 67 -20.47 -3.31 9.76
N SER A 68 -20.75 -2.25 9.01
CA SER A 68 -22.07 -2.04 8.43
C SER A 68 -22.31 -3.01 7.25
N ARG A 69 -23.57 -3.17 6.85
CA ARG A 69 -23.89 -3.94 5.61
C ARG A 69 -23.20 -3.37 4.37
N LEU A 70 -22.98 -2.07 4.35
CA LEU A 70 -22.29 -1.38 3.27
C LEU A 70 -20.79 -1.72 3.28
N ASP A 71 -20.15 -1.67 4.45
CA ASP A 71 -18.73 -2.04 4.60
C ASP A 71 -18.50 -3.50 4.19
N PHE A 72 -19.38 -4.41 4.61
CA PHE A 72 -19.31 -5.81 4.23
C PHE A 72 -19.45 -6.00 2.70
N LYS A 73 -20.39 -5.28 2.07
CA LYS A 73 -20.55 -5.34 0.61
C LYS A 73 -19.30 -4.82 -0.10
N ARG A 74 -18.75 -3.69 0.34
CA ARG A 74 -17.51 -3.12 -0.23
C ARG A 74 -16.32 -4.05 -0.07
N GLU A 75 -16.13 -4.63 1.11
CA GLU A 75 -15.04 -5.57 1.36
C GLU A 75 -15.12 -6.81 0.44
N ASN A 76 -16.31 -7.37 0.25
CA ASN A 76 -16.49 -8.47 -0.69
C ASN A 76 -16.15 -8.09 -2.14
N LEU A 77 -16.47 -6.87 -2.56
CA LEU A 77 -16.09 -6.37 -3.89
C LEU A 77 -14.59 -6.13 -3.99
N GLU A 78 -13.95 -5.61 -2.94
CA GLU A 78 -12.50 -5.45 -2.86
C GLU A 78 -11.79 -6.79 -3.01
N HIS A 79 -12.21 -7.82 -2.26
CA HIS A 79 -11.64 -9.16 -2.38
C HIS A 79 -11.80 -9.71 -3.79
N LYS A 80 -12.99 -9.59 -4.40
CA LYS A 80 -13.21 -10.03 -5.80
C LYS A 80 -12.28 -9.34 -6.79
N ILE A 81 -12.08 -8.03 -6.65
CA ILE A 81 -11.17 -7.26 -7.52
C ILE A 81 -9.72 -7.73 -7.33
N ILE A 82 -9.27 -7.81 -6.08
CA ILE A 82 -7.91 -8.24 -5.73
C ILE A 82 -7.65 -9.65 -6.24
N ASP A 83 -8.53 -10.60 -5.94
CA ASP A 83 -8.39 -12.00 -6.34
C ASP A 83 -8.40 -12.18 -7.87
N SER A 84 -9.28 -11.45 -8.57
CA SER A 84 -9.30 -11.47 -10.03
C SER A 84 -7.97 -11.03 -10.63
N ILE A 85 -7.44 -9.90 -10.17
CA ILE A 85 -6.16 -9.35 -10.64
C ILE A 85 -5.00 -10.27 -10.27
N ALA A 86 -4.98 -10.82 -9.05
CA ALA A 86 -3.96 -11.76 -8.61
C ALA A 86 -3.93 -13.03 -9.46
N ASN A 87 -5.08 -13.47 -9.98
CA ASN A 87 -5.22 -14.59 -10.89
C ASN A 87 -5.05 -14.23 -12.37
N GLY A 88 -4.59 -13.01 -12.68
CA GLY A 88 -4.35 -12.56 -14.05
C GLY A 88 -5.60 -12.17 -14.84
N ASN A 89 -6.77 -12.12 -14.20
CA ASN A 89 -7.98 -11.60 -14.81
C ASN A 89 -8.11 -10.09 -14.55
N PHE A 90 -7.82 -9.29 -15.55
CA PHE A 90 -7.84 -7.82 -15.48
C PHE A 90 -9.16 -7.20 -15.93
N ASP A 91 -10.14 -7.98 -16.38
CA ASP A 91 -11.49 -7.48 -16.68
C ASP A 91 -12.33 -7.37 -15.39
N VAL A 92 -12.03 -6.35 -14.61
CA VAL A 92 -12.66 -6.08 -13.30
C VAL A 92 -13.52 -4.81 -13.33
N PHE A 93 -13.76 -4.21 -14.50
CA PHE A 93 -14.39 -2.90 -14.60
C PHE A 93 -15.83 -2.90 -14.08
N ALA A 94 -16.61 -3.94 -14.36
CA ALA A 94 -17.98 -4.05 -13.85
C ALA A 94 -18.01 -4.09 -12.30
N THR A 95 -17.09 -4.85 -11.70
CA THR A 95 -16.96 -4.94 -10.22
C THR A 95 -16.46 -3.62 -9.62
N LEU A 96 -15.56 -2.92 -10.30
CA LEU A 96 -15.08 -1.59 -9.88
C LEU A 96 -16.21 -0.55 -9.93
N GLU A 97 -17.06 -0.55 -10.96
CA GLU A 97 -18.21 0.37 -11.03
C GLU A 97 -19.27 0.01 -9.98
N GLU A 98 -19.48 -1.28 -9.68
CA GLU A 98 -20.32 -1.70 -8.56
C GLU A 98 -19.74 -1.19 -7.23
N TYR A 99 -18.43 -1.32 -7.01
CA TYR A 99 -17.76 -0.79 -5.81
C TYR A 99 -17.93 0.72 -5.67
N LYS A 100 -17.72 1.46 -6.75
CA LYS A 100 -17.87 2.93 -6.78
C LYS A 100 -19.32 3.36 -6.48
N SER A 101 -20.30 2.63 -7.01
CA SER A 101 -21.73 2.92 -6.79
C SER A 101 -22.25 2.44 -5.43
N CYS A 102 -21.44 1.71 -4.68
CA CYS A 102 -21.79 1.20 -3.36
C CYS A 102 -21.79 2.35 -2.33
N GLY A 103 -22.95 2.86 -1.99
CA GLY A 103 -23.13 4.04 -1.13
C GLY A 103 -23.20 5.36 -1.90
N LYS A 104 -23.28 6.48 -1.18
CA LYS A 104 -23.45 7.81 -1.80
C LYS A 104 -22.14 8.37 -2.37
N THR A 105 -21.05 8.21 -1.64
CA THR A 105 -19.71 8.73 -1.99
C THR A 105 -18.63 7.78 -1.48
N LEU A 106 -17.50 7.76 -2.17
CA LEU A 106 -16.27 7.14 -1.68
C LEU A 106 -15.51 8.12 -0.81
N ASP A 107 -15.01 7.65 0.34
CA ASP A 107 -14.03 8.40 1.10
C ASP A 107 -12.66 8.44 0.36
N PRO A 108 -11.69 9.24 0.81
CA PRO A 108 -10.40 9.35 0.12
C PRO A 108 -9.66 8.02 -0.03
N LEU A 109 -9.70 7.12 0.95
CA LEU A 109 -9.02 5.83 0.90
C LEU A 109 -9.76 4.81 0.02
N GLU A 110 -11.09 4.86 0.02
CA GLU A 110 -11.92 4.08 -0.90
C GLU A 110 -11.73 4.55 -2.36
N LYS A 111 -11.62 5.87 -2.57
CA LYS A 111 -11.30 6.45 -3.88
C LYS A 111 -9.90 6.06 -4.34
N GLN A 112 -8.92 6.04 -3.42
CA GLN A 112 -7.56 5.56 -3.68
C GLN A 112 -7.57 4.11 -4.17
N PHE A 113 -8.29 3.23 -3.48
CA PHE A 113 -8.48 1.83 -3.88
C PHE A 113 -9.05 1.74 -5.31
N TYR A 114 -10.17 2.43 -5.56
CA TYR A 114 -10.82 2.41 -6.87
C TYR A 114 -9.89 2.86 -8.00
N ILE A 115 -9.22 4.01 -7.85
CA ILE A 115 -8.32 4.54 -8.88
C ILE A 115 -7.14 3.60 -9.09
N PHE A 116 -6.55 3.10 -8.02
CA PHE A 116 -5.39 2.22 -8.08
C PHE A 116 -5.67 0.92 -8.83
N TYR A 117 -6.72 0.19 -8.46
CA TYR A 117 -7.03 -1.08 -9.11
C TYR A 117 -7.57 -0.91 -10.53
N LYS A 118 -8.26 0.19 -10.81
CA LYS A 118 -8.63 0.57 -12.18
C LYS A 118 -7.39 0.81 -13.05
N ALA A 119 -6.40 1.52 -12.52
CA ALA A 119 -5.15 1.79 -13.23
C ALA A 119 -4.38 0.49 -13.52
N ILE A 120 -4.29 -0.44 -12.55
CA ILE A 120 -3.67 -1.76 -12.76
C ILE A 120 -4.36 -2.50 -13.92
N ALA A 121 -5.69 -2.58 -13.89
CA ALA A 121 -6.45 -3.27 -14.92
C ALA A 121 -6.26 -2.65 -16.31
N GLN A 122 -6.29 -1.34 -16.40
CA GLN A 122 -6.07 -0.62 -17.66
C GLN A 122 -4.64 -0.78 -18.18
N ASP A 123 -3.62 -0.70 -17.31
CA ASP A 123 -2.21 -0.88 -17.68
C ASP A 123 -1.96 -2.29 -18.22
N ALA A 124 -2.50 -3.30 -17.55
CA ALA A 124 -2.35 -4.69 -17.97
C ALA A 124 -2.99 -4.97 -19.35
N LEU A 125 -4.12 -4.34 -19.66
CA LEU A 125 -4.84 -4.56 -20.92
C LEU A 125 -4.32 -3.69 -22.07
N ASN A 126 -3.90 -2.46 -21.79
CA ASN A 126 -3.56 -1.47 -22.83
C ASN A 126 -2.05 -1.22 -22.97
N HIS A 127 -1.24 -1.66 -22.02
CA HIS A 127 0.21 -1.45 -21.97
C HIS A 127 0.62 0.03 -22.10
N ASP A 128 -0.19 0.96 -21.53
CA ASP A 128 0.07 2.39 -21.53
C ASP A 128 0.65 2.85 -20.18
N ALA A 129 1.96 2.64 -20.04
CA ALA A 129 2.69 3.01 -18.82
C ALA A 129 2.62 4.51 -18.49
N LYS A 130 2.48 5.39 -19.50
CA LYS A 130 2.38 6.85 -19.25
C LYS A 130 1.04 7.22 -18.64
N LYS A 131 -0.04 6.63 -19.14
CA LYS A 131 -1.39 6.81 -18.58
C LYS A 131 -1.47 6.20 -17.18
N ALA A 132 -0.99 4.97 -17.02
CA ALA A 132 -0.94 4.30 -15.74
C ALA A 132 -0.17 5.12 -14.69
N LEU A 133 0.99 5.68 -15.04
CA LEU A 133 1.76 6.54 -14.15
C LEU A 133 0.94 7.74 -13.64
N LYS A 134 0.17 8.38 -14.51
CA LYS A 134 -0.68 9.51 -14.12
C LYS A 134 -1.76 9.09 -13.11
N GLU A 135 -2.40 7.96 -13.34
CA GLU A 135 -3.45 7.43 -12.47
C GLU A 135 -2.89 6.95 -11.12
N TYR A 136 -1.71 6.30 -11.11
CA TYR A 136 -1.03 5.93 -9.86
C TYR A 136 -0.60 7.17 -9.05
N LEU A 137 -0.13 8.25 -9.72
CA LEU A 137 0.17 9.52 -9.06
C LEU A 137 -1.10 10.20 -8.51
N GLU A 138 -2.24 10.09 -9.19
CA GLU A 138 -3.51 10.54 -8.64
C GLU A 138 -3.89 9.74 -7.38
N ALA A 139 -3.74 8.41 -7.43
CA ALA A 139 -4.06 7.54 -6.30
C ALA A 139 -3.19 7.84 -5.07
N ILE A 140 -1.87 8.00 -5.23
CA ILE A 140 -0.98 8.28 -4.09
C ILE A 140 -1.25 9.66 -3.47
N ASN A 141 -1.63 10.64 -4.27
CA ASN A 141 -1.94 11.99 -3.79
C ASN A 141 -3.21 12.07 -2.92
N LEU A 142 -4.05 11.04 -2.90
CA LEU A 142 -5.21 10.98 -2.01
C LEU A 142 -4.82 10.77 -0.54
N SER A 143 -3.71 10.10 -0.27
CA SER A 143 -3.18 9.89 1.09
C SER A 143 -1.91 10.71 1.34
N ILE A 144 -1.02 10.88 0.38
CA ILE A 144 0.19 11.69 0.52
C ILE A 144 0.03 12.94 -0.35
N LYS A 145 -0.53 14.00 0.26
CA LYS A 145 -0.77 15.26 -0.45
C LYS A 145 0.52 15.86 -0.99
N ASN A 146 0.49 16.34 -2.23
CA ASN A 146 1.63 16.92 -2.93
C ASN A 146 2.81 15.93 -3.03
N PHE A 147 2.50 14.65 -3.23
CA PHE A 147 3.51 13.63 -3.37
C PHE A 147 4.54 14.01 -4.45
N ASN A 148 5.81 13.98 -4.07
CA ASN A 148 6.94 14.21 -4.96
C ASN A 148 7.92 13.04 -4.86
N LEU A 149 8.27 12.47 -6.01
CA LEU A 149 9.23 11.36 -6.08
C LEU A 149 10.60 11.71 -5.49
N ASP A 150 11.02 12.96 -5.64
CA ASP A 150 12.34 13.40 -5.16
C ASP A 150 12.39 13.52 -3.63
N ASP A 151 11.22 13.52 -2.97
CA ASP A 151 11.07 13.61 -1.52
C ASP A 151 10.69 12.26 -0.85
N VAL A 152 10.56 11.18 -1.62
CA VAL A 152 10.10 9.88 -1.11
C VAL A 152 10.93 9.37 0.06
N GLN A 153 12.23 9.65 0.09
CA GLN A 153 13.15 9.28 1.16
C GLN A 153 12.81 9.92 2.52
N LYS A 154 12.00 10.97 2.54
CA LYS A 154 11.56 11.65 3.76
C LYS A 154 10.35 10.98 4.41
N ILE A 155 9.69 10.06 3.70
CA ILE A 155 8.50 9.38 4.18
C ILE A 155 8.92 8.22 5.08
N ARG A 156 8.62 8.36 6.37
CA ARG A 156 9.02 7.38 7.38
C ARG A 156 8.04 6.21 7.50
N PHE A 157 6.75 6.48 7.35
CA PHE A 157 5.70 5.48 7.52
C PHE A 157 4.77 5.46 6.31
N LEU A 158 4.61 4.29 5.72
CA LEU A 158 3.76 4.04 4.57
C LEU A 158 2.72 2.96 4.90
N THR A 159 1.51 3.15 4.41
CA THR A 159 0.51 2.09 4.42
C THR A 159 0.83 1.03 3.37
N ARG A 160 0.29 -0.18 3.54
CA ARG A 160 0.40 -1.25 2.53
C ARG A 160 -0.04 -0.78 1.13
N THR A 161 -1.16 -0.06 1.05
CA THR A 161 -1.68 0.45 -0.23
C THR A 161 -0.70 1.43 -0.87
N GLU A 162 -0.10 2.34 -0.09
CA GLU A 162 0.91 3.28 -0.59
C GLU A 162 2.16 2.55 -1.11
N LEU A 163 2.64 1.53 -0.42
CA LEU A 163 3.75 0.71 -0.90
C LEU A 163 3.44 0.01 -2.23
N MET A 164 2.23 -0.54 -2.37
CA MET A 164 1.79 -1.14 -3.63
C MET A 164 1.69 -0.11 -4.76
N ILE A 165 1.16 1.07 -4.48
CA ILE A 165 1.08 2.17 -5.46
C ILE A 165 2.49 2.60 -5.87
N LEU A 166 3.42 2.81 -4.93
CA LEU A 166 4.80 3.20 -5.22
C LEU A 166 5.55 2.14 -6.07
N ASN A 167 5.33 0.85 -5.80
CA ASN A 167 5.86 -0.21 -6.65
C ASN A 167 5.35 -0.10 -8.10
N ASN A 168 4.06 0.16 -8.30
CA ASN A 168 3.48 0.33 -9.63
C ASN A 168 3.93 1.66 -10.30
N ILE A 169 4.10 2.75 -9.53
CA ILE A 169 4.73 3.98 -10.04
C ILE A 169 6.13 3.69 -10.54
N SER A 170 6.94 2.94 -9.78
CA SER A 170 8.30 2.58 -10.19
C SER A 170 8.29 1.78 -11.50
N ARG A 171 7.44 0.78 -11.64
CA ARG A 171 7.27 0.02 -12.89
C ARG A 171 6.83 0.91 -14.06
N ALA A 172 5.83 1.76 -13.86
CA ALA A 172 5.34 2.68 -14.89
C ALA A 172 6.41 3.70 -15.32
N LEU A 173 7.25 4.19 -14.40
CA LEU A 173 8.40 5.02 -14.71
C LEU A 173 9.41 4.27 -15.59
N TYR A 174 9.73 3.03 -15.26
CA TYR A 174 10.67 2.21 -16.02
C TYR A 174 10.22 2.03 -17.46
N PHE A 175 8.99 1.57 -17.66
CA PHE A 175 8.42 1.33 -19.00
C PHE A 175 8.10 2.63 -19.76
N SER A 176 7.97 3.77 -19.08
CA SER A 176 7.87 5.09 -19.74
C SER A 176 9.22 5.72 -20.09
N GLY A 177 10.34 5.01 -19.87
CA GLY A 177 11.70 5.43 -20.20
C GLY A 177 12.43 6.23 -19.11
N LYS A 178 11.83 6.45 -17.95
CA LYS A 178 12.45 7.16 -16.81
C LYS A 178 13.16 6.17 -15.87
N LYS A 179 14.12 5.40 -16.44
CA LYS A 179 14.73 4.25 -15.77
C LYS A 179 15.43 4.60 -14.48
N ASP A 180 16.19 5.69 -14.41
CA ASP A 180 16.95 6.08 -13.22
C ASP A 180 16.00 6.40 -12.03
N LYS A 181 14.91 7.13 -12.29
CA LYS A 181 13.89 7.42 -11.28
C LYS A 181 13.16 6.15 -10.83
N ALA A 182 12.91 5.23 -11.74
CA ALA A 182 12.31 3.93 -11.44
C ALA A 182 13.19 3.10 -10.51
N ILE A 183 14.45 2.95 -10.85
CA ILE A 183 15.43 2.21 -10.04
C ILE A 183 15.59 2.86 -8.66
N SER A 184 15.72 4.18 -8.59
CA SER A 184 15.84 4.91 -7.32
C SER A 184 14.63 4.68 -6.41
N LEU A 185 13.41 4.71 -6.96
CA LEU A 185 12.19 4.44 -6.20
C LEU A 185 12.11 2.97 -5.75
N MET A 186 12.49 2.02 -6.60
CA MET A 186 12.48 0.59 -6.26
C MET A 186 13.53 0.26 -5.19
N GLU A 187 14.70 0.91 -5.23
CA GLU A 187 15.73 0.81 -4.17
C GLU A 187 15.23 1.40 -2.83
N PHE A 188 14.49 2.51 -2.88
CA PHE A 188 13.82 3.03 -1.69
C PHE A 188 12.86 2.00 -1.11
N LEU A 189 12.02 1.38 -1.93
CA LEU A 189 11.09 0.34 -1.48
C LEU A 189 11.82 -0.85 -0.88
N ARG A 190 12.88 -1.33 -1.53
CA ARG A 190 13.72 -2.41 -0.99
C ARG A 190 14.23 -2.06 0.41
N ASN A 191 14.86 -0.89 0.54
CA ASN A 191 15.41 -0.44 1.84
C ASN A 191 14.31 -0.26 2.88
N TYR A 192 13.12 0.22 2.48
CA TYR A 192 11.97 0.36 3.36
C TYR A 192 11.53 -0.99 3.92
N TYR A 193 11.39 -2.02 3.06
CA TYR A 193 11.05 -3.38 3.51
C TYR A 193 12.13 -3.97 4.42
N GLU A 194 13.41 -3.78 4.11
CA GLU A 194 14.54 -4.29 4.91
C GLU A 194 14.66 -3.61 6.27
N SER A 195 14.25 -2.36 6.40
CA SER A 195 14.39 -1.58 7.65
C SER A 195 13.10 -1.54 8.50
N SER A 196 11.95 -1.92 7.93
CA SER A 196 10.66 -1.87 8.61
C SER A 196 10.39 -3.15 9.42
N GLN A 197 9.59 -3.02 10.49
CA GLN A 197 9.07 -4.16 11.26
C GLN A 197 7.80 -4.72 10.59
N MET A 198 7.87 -5.03 9.29
CA MET A 198 6.73 -5.60 8.59
C MET A 198 6.46 -7.05 9.02
N PRO A 199 5.18 -7.47 9.07
CA PRO A 199 4.84 -8.87 9.26
C PRO A 199 5.44 -9.73 8.14
N GLU A 200 5.97 -10.91 8.48
CA GLU A 200 6.58 -11.84 7.53
C GLU A 200 5.66 -12.15 6.34
N GLU A 201 4.37 -12.31 6.57
CA GLU A 201 3.39 -12.54 5.52
C GLU A 201 3.29 -11.39 4.50
N GLU A 202 3.44 -10.14 4.94
CA GLU A 202 3.46 -8.98 4.04
C GLU A 202 4.79 -8.88 3.30
N MET A 203 5.89 -9.19 3.98
CA MET A 203 7.20 -9.32 3.35
C MET A 203 7.18 -10.40 2.26
N ALA A 204 6.64 -11.59 2.56
CA ALA A 204 6.60 -12.71 1.62
C ALA A 204 5.81 -12.40 0.33
N LYS A 205 4.79 -11.54 0.41
CA LYS A 205 3.97 -11.18 -0.76
C LYS A 205 4.61 -10.16 -1.70
N ASN A 206 5.31 -9.18 -1.15
CA ASN A 206 5.68 -7.98 -1.90
C ASN A 206 7.20 -7.84 -2.12
N TYR A 207 8.01 -8.24 -1.14
CA TYR A 207 9.46 -8.07 -1.21
C TYR A 207 10.11 -8.86 -2.35
N PRO A 208 9.74 -10.13 -2.63
CA PRO A 208 10.27 -10.84 -3.79
C PRO A 208 10.01 -10.16 -5.13
N VAL A 209 8.86 -9.49 -5.28
CA VAL A 209 8.52 -8.74 -6.50
C VAL A 209 9.44 -7.53 -6.68
N ILE A 210 9.82 -6.87 -5.59
CA ILE A 210 10.76 -5.75 -5.60
C ILE A 210 12.15 -6.24 -6.03
N LEU A 211 12.64 -7.33 -5.43
CA LEU A 211 13.93 -7.92 -5.78
C LEU A 211 13.96 -8.34 -7.25
N PHE A 212 12.95 -9.06 -7.71
CA PHE A 212 12.82 -9.50 -9.10
C PHE A 212 12.85 -8.35 -10.10
N ASN A 213 12.13 -7.24 -9.83
CA ASN A 213 12.15 -6.06 -10.70
C ASN A 213 13.56 -5.44 -10.74
N LEU A 214 14.22 -5.28 -9.59
CA LEU A 214 15.59 -4.74 -9.52
C LEU A 214 16.59 -5.63 -10.23
N GLU A 215 16.54 -6.95 -10.02
CA GLU A 215 17.41 -7.91 -10.72
C GLU A 215 17.29 -7.79 -12.23
N ASN A 216 16.06 -7.78 -12.76
CA ASN A 216 15.82 -7.61 -14.18
C ASN A 216 16.35 -6.27 -14.72
N TRP A 217 16.10 -5.18 -14.00
CA TRP A 217 16.52 -3.86 -14.44
C TRP A 217 18.03 -3.66 -14.38
N TYR A 218 18.70 -4.18 -13.34
CA TYR A 218 20.15 -4.19 -13.27
C TYR A 218 20.78 -5.14 -14.28
N GLY A 219 20.16 -6.28 -14.56
CA GLY A 219 20.61 -7.19 -15.61
C GLY A 219 20.57 -6.54 -17.00
N GLN A 220 19.47 -5.82 -17.31
CA GLN A 220 19.37 -5.03 -18.57
C GLN A 220 20.37 -3.88 -18.66
N ALA A 221 20.84 -3.37 -17.53
CA ALA A 221 21.86 -2.34 -17.43
C ALA A 221 23.28 -2.92 -17.28
N GLU A 222 23.46 -4.25 -17.43
CA GLU A 222 24.72 -4.98 -17.32
C GLU A 222 25.43 -4.82 -15.96
N GLN A 223 24.66 -4.48 -14.88
CA GLN A 223 25.20 -4.30 -13.53
C GLN A 223 25.18 -5.63 -12.74
N TYR A 224 25.88 -6.63 -13.24
CA TYR A 224 25.82 -8.03 -12.76
C TYR A 224 26.22 -8.21 -11.28
N GLU A 225 27.11 -7.39 -10.73
CA GLU A 225 27.45 -7.43 -9.32
C GLU A 225 26.25 -7.11 -8.41
N LYS A 226 25.38 -6.17 -8.85
CA LYS A 226 24.14 -5.86 -8.12
C LYS A 226 23.11 -6.97 -8.25
N VAL A 227 23.00 -7.57 -9.44
CA VAL A 227 22.14 -8.74 -9.65
C VAL A 227 22.53 -9.86 -8.70
N LEU A 228 23.81 -10.21 -8.62
CA LEU A 228 24.30 -11.30 -7.75
C LEU A 228 23.94 -11.05 -6.28
N LYS A 229 24.17 -9.83 -5.78
CA LYS A 229 23.82 -9.45 -4.39
C LYS A 229 22.32 -9.53 -4.11
N LEU A 230 21.46 -9.21 -5.08
CA LEU A 230 20.01 -9.31 -4.93
C LEU A 230 19.56 -10.76 -4.93
N SER A 231 20.11 -11.60 -5.84
CA SER A 231 19.80 -13.03 -5.90
C SER A 231 20.21 -13.76 -4.61
N GLU A 232 21.35 -13.43 -4.03
CA GLU A 232 21.78 -13.95 -2.70
C GLU A 232 20.76 -13.57 -1.61
N LYS A 233 20.30 -12.32 -1.59
CA LYS A 233 19.25 -11.86 -0.64
C LYS A 233 17.92 -12.60 -0.85
N ALA A 234 17.50 -12.78 -2.10
CA ALA A 234 16.28 -13.50 -2.42
C ALA A 234 16.33 -14.96 -1.92
N LEU A 235 17.46 -15.63 -2.11
CA LEU A 235 17.68 -17.00 -1.60
C LEU A 235 17.58 -17.06 -0.07
N ILE A 236 18.27 -16.16 0.63
CA ILE A 236 18.23 -16.08 2.10
C ILE A 236 16.81 -15.85 2.60
N PHE A 237 16.05 -14.97 1.92
CA PHE A 237 14.67 -14.68 2.28
C PHE A 237 13.76 -15.91 2.15
N VAL A 238 13.88 -16.69 1.07
CA VAL A 238 13.12 -17.92 0.87
C VAL A 238 13.41 -18.92 1.99
N PHE A 239 14.68 -19.13 2.35
CA PHE A 239 15.06 -20.05 3.42
C PHE A 239 14.51 -19.66 4.80
N ILE A 240 14.39 -18.36 5.08
CA ILE A 240 13.86 -17.88 6.37
C ILE A 240 12.33 -18.05 6.43
N THR A 241 11.61 -17.86 5.31
CA THR A 241 10.14 -17.92 5.28
C THR A 241 9.57 -19.33 5.15
N GLU A 242 10.38 -20.33 4.81
CA GLU A 242 9.99 -21.76 4.73
C GLU A 242 10.35 -22.56 6.01
N SER A 243 11.01 -21.93 7.00
CA SER A 243 11.44 -22.51 8.28
C SER A 243 10.42 -22.28 9.37
#